data_38ba6c0de01cc7231df04ac618e934ec
#
_entry.id   38ba6c0de01cc7231df04ac618e934ec
#
_cell.length_a   1.000
_cell.length_b   1.000
_cell.length_c   1.000
_cell.angle_alpha   90.00
_cell.angle_beta   90.00
_cell.angle_gamma   90.00
#
_symmetry.space_group_name_H-M   'P 1'
#
loop_
_entity.id
_entity.type
_entity.pdbx_description
1 polymer ?
#
loop_
_entity_poly.entity_id
_entity_poly.type
_entity_poly.pdbx_seq_one_letter_code
_entity_poly.pdbx_strand_id
1 'polypeptide(L)'
;YATLIAAVLFGAISGSSTAMAAAMSVIAYPEMIKRGYPTWMAAGVIASAGGIALLIPPSITLILFGVITEISIVDLFFAGVVPGIMLAISDAVIIVCVSLFIVKLPAGKFDLGRCWTAFLEALPALLMPVLVLGGLYGGLFTPTEAGAAAACYALGYGVFFKRGAFLKELLPTTRRTMNLTAVVFFLL
;
A
#
# COMPACT_ATOMS: atom_id res chain seq x y z
N TYR A 1 5.96 -1.70 14.73
CA TYR A 1 4.93 -0.73 14.31
C TYR A 1 5.30 -0.04 13.00
N ALA A 2 6.55 0.43 12.84
CA ALA A 2 6.99 1.10 11.62
C ALA A 2 6.72 0.26 10.36
N THR A 3 6.97 -1.06 10.42
CA THR A 3 6.69 -2.00 9.32
C THR A 3 5.20 -2.07 8.99
N LEU A 4 4.33 -2.15 10.00
CA LEU A 4 2.87 -2.17 9.78
C LEU A 4 2.39 -0.87 9.13
N ILE A 5 2.81 0.28 9.67
CA ILE A 5 2.46 1.59 9.12
C ILE A 5 2.96 1.72 7.66
N ALA A 6 4.22 1.35 7.41
CA ALA A 6 4.79 1.38 6.07
C ALA A 6 4.04 0.45 5.11
N ALA A 7 3.66 -0.75 5.56
CA ALA A 7 2.90 -1.71 4.77
C ALA A 7 1.48 -1.21 4.47
N VAL A 8 0.80 -0.60 5.44
CA VAL A 8 -0.53 0.01 5.24
C VAL A 8 -0.46 1.17 4.24
N LEU A 9 0.52 2.07 4.40
CA LEU A 9 0.72 3.18 3.46
C LEU A 9 1.06 2.69 2.05
N PHE A 10 1.95 1.71 1.94
CA PHE A 10 2.27 1.11 0.65
C PHE A 10 1.06 0.38 0.04
N GLY A 11 0.29 -0.31 0.86
CA GLY A 11 -0.96 -0.95 0.46
C GLY A 11 -1.96 0.03 -0.12
N ALA A 12 -2.16 1.17 0.55
CA ALA A 12 -3.02 2.26 0.08
C ALA A 12 -2.52 2.90 -1.24
N ILE A 13 -1.22 2.88 -1.52
CA ILE A 13 -0.68 3.37 -2.80
C ILE A 13 -0.86 2.32 -3.91
N SER A 14 -0.55 1.05 -3.61
CA SER A 14 -0.53 -0.01 -4.62
C SER A 14 -1.90 -0.64 -4.90
N GLY A 15 -2.81 -0.59 -3.94
CA GLY A 15 -4.13 -1.25 -4.02
C GLY A 15 -4.08 -2.77 -4.15
N SER A 16 -2.90 -3.39 -3.94
CA SER A 16 -2.66 -4.81 -4.17
C SER A 16 -1.92 -5.44 -2.99
N SER A 17 -2.52 -6.46 -2.40
CA SER A 17 -1.91 -7.22 -1.29
C SER A 17 -0.63 -7.94 -1.71
N THR A 18 -0.61 -8.52 -2.89
CA THR A 18 0.54 -9.26 -3.41
C THR A 18 1.71 -8.33 -3.72
N ALA A 19 1.45 -7.17 -4.33
CA ALA A 19 2.48 -6.16 -4.61
C ALA A 19 3.06 -5.60 -3.29
N MET A 20 2.20 -5.32 -2.29
CA MET A 20 2.62 -4.88 -0.97
C MET A 20 3.47 -5.94 -0.27
N ALA A 21 3.01 -7.21 -0.23
CA ALA A 21 3.75 -8.29 0.39
C ALA A 21 5.12 -8.51 -0.26
N ALA A 22 5.20 -8.47 -1.59
CA ALA A 22 6.45 -8.59 -2.32
C ALA A 22 7.43 -7.45 -1.99
N ALA A 23 6.97 -6.19 -2.01
CA ALA A 23 7.79 -5.04 -1.68
C ALA A 23 8.28 -5.09 -0.22
N MET A 24 7.39 -5.39 0.73
CA MET A 24 7.75 -5.48 2.16
C MET A 24 8.67 -6.66 2.46
N SER A 25 8.56 -7.76 1.72
CA SER A 25 9.48 -8.90 1.85
C SER A 25 10.92 -8.54 1.49
N VAL A 26 11.11 -7.65 0.55
CA VAL A 26 12.45 -7.20 0.14
C VAL A 26 12.98 -6.09 1.06
N ILE A 27 12.11 -5.19 1.52
CA ILE A 27 12.50 -3.99 2.26
C ILE A 27 12.46 -4.22 3.78
N ALA A 28 11.32 -4.63 4.30
CA ALA A 28 11.06 -4.67 5.73
C ALA A 28 11.49 -5.99 6.38
N TYR A 29 11.31 -7.13 5.70
CA TYR A 29 11.64 -8.43 6.26
C TYR A 29 13.12 -8.54 6.68
N PRO A 30 14.13 -8.27 5.82
CA PRO A 30 15.53 -8.37 6.22
C PRO A 30 15.89 -7.39 7.33
N GLU A 31 15.29 -6.22 7.38
CA GLU A 31 15.51 -5.24 8.42
C GLU A 31 14.95 -5.71 9.78
N MET A 32 13.78 -6.36 9.77
CA MET A 32 13.21 -6.98 10.97
C MET A 32 14.11 -8.10 11.49
N ILE A 33 14.60 -8.98 10.62
CA ILE A 33 15.50 -10.08 11.01
C ILE A 33 16.80 -9.53 11.62
N LYS A 34 17.41 -8.51 11.01
CA LYS A 34 18.61 -7.83 11.55
C LYS A 34 18.38 -7.24 12.95
N ARG A 35 17.17 -6.81 13.25
CA ARG A 35 16.78 -6.28 14.55
C ARG A 35 16.37 -7.35 15.57
N GLY A 36 16.54 -8.64 15.24
CA GLY A 36 16.28 -9.76 16.13
C GLY A 36 14.82 -10.21 16.19
N TYR A 37 13.98 -9.80 15.23
CA TYR A 37 12.62 -10.33 15.14
C TYR A 37 12.65 -11.78 14.66
N PRO A 38 11.86 -12.69 15.28
CA PRO A 38 11.71 -14.05 14.79
C PRO A 38 11.16 -14.05 13.35
N THR A 39 11.58 -15.01 12.55
CA THR A 39 11.17 -15.14 11.14
C THR A 39 9.65 -15.23 10.95
N TRP A 40 8.99 -16.01 11.83
CA TRP A 40 7.54 -16.17 11.81
C TRP A 40 6.79 -14.86 12.11
N MET A 41 7.32 -14.03 13.03
CA MET A 41 6.72 -12.75 13.38
C MET A 41 6.91 -11.74 12.25
N ALA A 42 8.11 -11.67 11.66
CA ALA A 42 8.39 -10.79 10.53
C ALA A 42 7.50 -11.13 9.31
N ALA A 43 7.41 -12.41 8.98
CA ALA A 43 6.55 -12.89 7.90
C ALA A 43 5.06 -12.67 8.21
N GLY A 44 4.63 -12.95 9.45
CA GLY A 44 3.25 -12.75 9.88
C GLY A 44 2.77 -11.31 9.77
N VAL A 45 3.57 -10.34 10.22
CA VAL A 45 3.26 -8.89 10.12
C VAL A 45 3.11 -8.45 8.67
N ILE A 46 3.95 -8.95 7.77
CA ILE A 46 3.86 -8.61 6.34
C ILE A 46 2.63 -9.26 5.71
N ALA A 47 2.35 -10.50 6.05
CA ALA A 47 1.20 -11.23 5.51
C ALA A 47 -0.15 -10.63 5.98
N SER A 48 -0.28 -10.30 7.27
CA SER A 48 -1.51 -9.70 7.82
C SER A 48 -1.78 -8.30 7.24
N ALA A 49 -0.73 -7.49 7.08
CA ALA A 49 -0.83 -6.19 6.43
C ALA A 49 -1.35 -6.29 4.98
N GLY A 50 -1.17 -7.45 4.31
CA GLY A 50 -1.76 -7.73 3.00
C GLY A 50 -3.28 -7.69 2.99
N GLY A 51 -3.91 -8.18 4.06
CA GLY A 51 -5.36 -8.09 4.24
C GLY A 51 -5.85 -6.64 4.35
N ILE A 52 -5.09 -5.80 5.03
CA ILE A 52 -5.42 -4.37 5.17
C ILE A 52 -5.37 -3.66 3.81
N ALA A 53 -4.38 -3.98 2.98
CA ALA A 53 -4.23 -3.42 1.63
C ALA A 53 -5.39 -3.75 0.67
N LEU A 54 -6.18 -4.78 0.95
CA LEU A 54 -7.38 -5.12 0.18
C LEU A 54 -8.56 -4.22 0.54
N LEU A 55 -8.61 -3.72 1.77
CA LEU A 55 -9.75 -2.97 2.31
C LEU A 55 -9.55 -1.46 2.26
N ILE A 56 -8.31 -0.98 2.48
CA ILE A 56 -8.02 0.46 2.47
C ILE A 56 -7.93 0.95 1.02
N PRO A 57 -8.77 1.93 0.63
CA PRO A 57 -8.76 2.46 -0.72
C PRO A 57 -7.47 3.26 -1.06
N PRO A 58 -7.12 3.34 -2.34
CA PRO A 58 -7.71 2.64 -3.48
C PRO A 58 -7.32 1.16 -3.53
N SER A 59 -8.30 0.27 -3.75
CA SER A 59 -8.10 -1.18 -3.78
C SER A 59 -8.57 -1.77 -5.12
N ILE A 60 -7.69 -2.52 -5.77
CA ILE A 60 -8.01 -3.21 -7.04
C ILE A 60 -9.16 -4.19 -6.83
N THR A 61 -9.18 -4.90 -5.69
CA THR A 61 -10.23 -5.88 -5.37
C THR A 61 -11.60 -5.22 -5.26
N LEU A 62 -11.69 -4.06 -4.60
CA LEU A 62 -12.96 -3.33 -4.48
C LEU A 62 -13.41 -2.76 -5.83
N ILE A 63 -12.47 -2.32 -6.69
CA ILE A 63 -12.80 -1.87 -8.05
C ILE A 63 -13.40 -3.03 -8.86
N LEU A 64 -12.74 -4.19 -8.87
CA LEU A 64 -13.22 -5.37 -9.59
C LEU A 64 -14.58 -5.82 -9.07
N PHE A 65 -14.75 -5.86 -7.76
CA PHE A 65 -16.03 -6.21 -7.15
C PHE A 65 -17.14 -5.24 -7.58
N GLY A 66 -16.87 -3.93 -7.56
CA GLY A 66 -17.83 -2.91 -8.00
C GLY A 66 -18.23 -3.04 -9.48
N VAL A 67 -17.25 -3.34 -10.35
CA VAL A 67 -17.50 -3.56 -11.78
C VAL A 67 -18.37 -4.79 -12.01
N ILE A 68 -18.07 -5.92 -11.34
CA ILE A 68 -18.80 -7.19 -11.52
C ILE A 68 -20.23 -7.10 -10.96
N THR A 69 -20.40 -6.42 -9.82
CA THR A 69 -21.69 -6.34 -9.12
C THR A 69 -22.50 -5.11 -9.50
N GLU A 70 -21.97 -4.24 -10.37
CA GLU A 70 -22.57 -2.97 -10.76
C GLU A 70 -22.85 -2.00 -9.58
N ILE A 71 -22.08 -2.17 -8.48
CA ILE A 71 -22.15 -1.30 -7.30
C ILE A 71 -21.16 -0.15 -7.45
N SER A 72 -21.54 1.03 -6.93
CA SER A 72 -20.67 2.21 -6.92
C SER A 72 -19.31 1.92 -6.26
N ILE A 73 -18.22 2.09 -7.02
CA ILE A 73 -16.86 1.92 -6.53
C ILE A 73 -16.55 2.91 -5.40
N VAL A 74 -17.11 4.12 -5.48
CA VAL A 74 -16.94 5.16 -4.45
C VAL A 74 -17.55 4.72 -3.12
N ASP A 75 -18.77 4.15 -3.16
CA ASP A 75 -19.46 3.64 -1.97
C ASP A 75 -18.72 2.43 -1.38
N LEU A 76 -18.19 1.55 -2.23
CA LEU A 76 -17.36 0.42 -1.79
C LEU A 76 -16.07 0.90 -1.11
N PHE A 77 -15.46 1.96 -1.61
CA PHE A 77 -14.29 2.56 -0.99
C PHE A 77 -14.62 3.14 0.38
N PHE A 78 -15.73 3.85 0.53
CA PHE A 78 -16.19 4.31 1.84
C PHE A 78 -16.48 3.15 2.80
N ALA A 79 -17.16 2.12 2.31
CA ALA A 79 -17.48 0.93 3.11
C ALA A 79 -16.21 0.18 3.56
N GLY A 80 -15.16 0.17 2.75
CA GLY A 80 -13.89 -0.50 3.05
C GLY A 80 -13.04 0.19 4.11
N VAL A 81 -13.19 1.51 4.31
CA VAL A 81 -12.38 2.27 5.27
C VAL A 81 -12.54 1.78 6.70
N VAL A 82 -13.79 1.60 7.16
CA VAL A 82 -14.07 1.21 8.53
C VAL A 82 -13.50 -0.18 8.87
N PRO A 83 -13.80 -1.25 8.11
CA PRO A 83 -13.21 -2.56 8.37
C PRO A 83 -11.70 -2.57 8.17
N GLY A 84 -11.16 -1.80 7.23
CA GLY A 84 -9.73 -1.65 7.03
C GLY A 84 -9.01 -1.06 8.25
N ILE A 85 -9.57 0.00 8.85
CA ILE A 85 -9.04 0.59 10.09
C ILE A 85 -9.18 -0.39 11.26
N MET A 86 -10.30 -1.08 11.39
CA MET A 86 -10.49 -2.09 12.45
C MET A 86 -9.44 -3.20 12.35
N LEU A 87 -9.17 -3.68 11.14
CA LEU A 87 -8.16 -4.69 10.90
C LEU A 87 -6.75 -4.16 11.24
N ALA A 88 -6.42 -2.93 10.83
CA ALA A 88 -5.14 -2.31 11.15
C ALA A 88 -4.93 -2.14 12.67
N ILE A 89 -5.97 -1.75 13.41
CA ILE A 89 -5.93 -1.65 14.88
C ILE A 89 -5.77 -3.04 15.50
N SER A 90 -6.52 -4.03 15.03
CA SER A 90 -6.42 -5.42 15.48
C SER A 90 -5.00 -5.96 15.30
N ASP A 91 -4.43 -5.79 14.12
CA ASP A 91 -3.04 -6.19 13.84
C ASP A 91 -2.04 -5.45 14.73
N ALA A 92 -2.22 -4.14 14.93
CA ALA A 92 -1.39 -3.38 15.83
C ALA A 92 -1.43 -3.91 17.26
N VAL A 93 -2.62 -4.22 17.78
CA VAL A 93 -2.80 -4.82 19.12
C VAL A 93 -2.13 -6.19 19.21
N ILE A 94 -2.32 -7.05 18.21
CA ILE A 94 -1.67 -8.38 18.17
C ILE A 94 -0.15 -8.23 18.18
N ILE A 95 0.41 -7.35 17.37
CA ILE A 95 1.84 -7.08 17.32
C ILE A 95 2.36 -6.58 18.67
N VAL A 96 1.60 -5.69 19.36
CA VAL A 96 1.94 -5.24 20.72
C VAL A 96 1.98 -6.43 21.68
N CYS A 97 0.91 -7.20 21.74
CA CYS A 97 0.79 -8.32 22.66
C CYS A 97 1.92 -9.35 22.44
N VAL A 98 2.14 -9.74 21.17
CA VAL A 98 3.19 -10.68 20.82
C VAL A 98 4.59 -10.13 21.16
N SER A 99 4.83 -8.84 20.89
CA SER A 99 6.11 -8.19 21.16
C SER A 99 6.42 -8.09 22.67
N LEU A 100 5.40 -7.84 23.50
CA LEU A 100 5.58 -7.68 24.95
C LEU A 100 5.62 -9.01 25.68
N PHE A 101 4.74 -9.94 25.34
CA PHE A 101 4.55 -11.16 26.11
C PHE A 101 5.35 -12.36 25.59
N ILE A 102 5.57 -12.46 24.28
CA ILE A 102 6.19 -13.65 23.67
C ILE A 102 7.65 -13.38 23.30
N VAL A 103 7.92 -12.31 22.53
CA VAL A 103 9.25 -12.10 21.92
C VAL A 103 10.14 -11.21 22.77
N LYS A 104 9.58 -10.37 23.63
CA LYS A 104 10.31 -9.46 24.55
C LYS A 104 11.41 -8.66 23.86
N LEU A 105 11.06 -8.04 22.73
CA LEU A 105 12.01 -7.25 21.96
C LEU A 105 12.39 -5.96 22.69
N PRO A 106 13.65 -5.53 22.61
CA PRO A 106 14.06 -4.25 23.16
C PRO A 106 13.34 -3.11 22.44
N ALA A 107 12.86 -2.15 23.20
CA ALA A 107 12.23 -0.96 22.64
C ALA A 107 13.25 -0.18 21.81
N GLY A 108 12.95 0.02 20.54
CA GLY A 108 13.76 0.86 19.65
C GLY A 108 13.69 2.33 20.08
N LYS A 109 14.79 3.07 19.93
CA LYS A 109 14.78 4.52 20.11
C LYS A 109 13.97 5.16 18.98
N PHE A 110 12.94 5.93 19.35
CA PHE A 110 12.16 6.70 18.39
C PHE A 110 12.90 8.03 18.11
N ASP A 111 13.33 8.19 16.87
CA ASP A 111 14.02 9.40 16.39
C ASP A 111 13.04 10.23 15.54
N LEU A 112 12.53 11.30 16.13
CA LEU A 112 11.54 12.18 15.49
C LEU A 112 12.12 12.89 14.26
N GLY A 113 13.41 13.23 14.28
CA GLY A 113 14.09 13.87 13.16
C GLY A 113 14.17 12.98 11.94
N ARG A 114 14.55 11.70 12.13
CA ARG A 114 14.55 10.70 11.05
C ARG A 114 13.16 10.42 10.53
N CYS A 115 12.16 10.41 11.40
CA CYS A 115 10.77 10.19 10.99
C CYS A 115 10.28 11.34 10.11
N TRP A 116 10.61 12.59 10.45
CA TRP A 116 10.26 13.77 9.68
C TRP A 116 10.92 13.81 8.30
N THR A 117 12.22 13.52 8.24
CA THR A 117 12.95 13.45 6.96
C THR A 117 12.38 12.37 6.05
N ALA A 118 12.15 11.16 6.59
CA ALA A 118 11.55 10.06 5.86
C ALA A 118 10.11 10.39 5.37
N PHE A 119 9.32 11.12 6.17
CA PHE A 119 8.00 11.59 5.78
C PHE A 119 8.07 12.55 4.59
N LEU A 120 9.00 13.53 4.62
CA LEU A 120 9.19 14.47 3.51
C LEU A 120 9.65 13.77 2.23
N GLU A 121 10.52 12.77 2.33
CA GLU A 121 10.96 11.96 1.19
C GLU A 121 9.82 11.08 0.63
N ALA A 122 8.92 10.61 1.48
CA ALA A 122 7.76 9.82 1.08
C ALA A 122 6.59 10.68 0.57
N LEU A 123 6.61 11.99 0.82
CA LEU A 123 5.49 12.90 0.52
C LEU A 123 5.00 12.79 -0.93
N PRO A 124 5.86 12.74 -1.96
CA PRO A 124 5.40 12.60 -3.33
C PRO A 124 4.61 11.28 -3.56
N ALA A 125 5.04 10.18 -2.93
CA ALA A 125 4.31 8.93 -3.02
C ALA A 125 2.97 8.98 -2.27
N LEU A 126 2.93 9.65 -1.11
CA LEU A 126 1.74 9.82 -0.28
C LEU A 126 0.71 10.77 -0.91
N LEU A 127 1.13 11.69 -1.76
CA LEU A 127 0.21 12.56 -2.51
C LEU A 127 -0.65 11.80 -3.52
N MET A 128 -0.20 10.64 -4.00
CA MET A 128 -0.95 9.84 -4.98
C MET A 128 -2.29 9.34 -4.44
N PRO A 129 -2.39 8.67 -3.27
CA PRO A 129 -3.68 8.32 -2.68
C PRO A 129 -4.56 9.54 -2.39
N VAL A 130 -3.95 10.65 -1.94
CA VAL A 130 -4.70 11.89 -1.69
C VAL A 130 -5.32 12.44 -2.97
N LEU A 131 -4.59 12.42 -4.08
CA LEU A 131 -5.08 12.86 -5.39
C LEU A 131 -6.23 11.96 -5.87
N VAL A 132 -6.07 10.64 -5.77
CA VAL A 132 -7.07 9.67 -6.21
C VAL A 132 -8.33 9.77 -5.36
N LEU A 133 -8.20 9.64 -4.04
CA LEU A 133 -9.34 9.63 -3.12
C LEU A 133 -9.98 11.01 -2.99
N GLY A 134 -9.16 12.06 -2.97
CA GLY A 134 -9.66 13.43 -2.94
C GLY A 134 -10.47 13.78 -4.18
N GLY A 135 -10.02 13.35 -5.36
CA GLY A 135 -10.74 13.53 -6.61
C GLY A 135 -12.03 12.72 -6.69
N LEU A 136 -12.01 11.46 -6.22
CA LEU A 136 -13.17 10.57 -6.17
C LEU A 136 -14.23 11.07 -5.18
N TYR A 137 -13.83 11.32 -3.94
CA TYR A 137 -14.74 11.74 -2.87
C TYR A 137 -15.22 13.18 -3.05
N GLY A 138 -14.40 14.01 -3.68
CA GLY A 138 -14.81 15.37 -4.08
C GLY A 138 -15.72 15.42 -5.30
N GLY A 139 -16.03 14.27 -5.94
CA GLY A 139 -16.85 14.21 -7.14
C GLY A 139 -16.21 14.82 -8.39
N LEU A 140 -14.89 15.08 -8.35
CA LEU A 140 -14.14 15.66 -9.47
C LEU A 140 -13.76 14.62 -10.52
N PHE A 141 -13.58 13.37 -10.11
CA PHE A 141 -13.15 12.27 -10.95
C PHE A 141 -14.08 11.06 -10.83
N THR A 142 -14.35 10.43 -11.95
CA THR A 142 -14.81 9.05 -11.99
C THR A 142 -13.66 8.09 -11.63
N PRO A 143 -13.92 6.83 -11.23
CA PRO A 143 -12.87 5.87 -10.94
C PRO A 143 -11.85 5.69 -12.07
N THR A 144 -12.31 5.74 -13.32
CA THR A 144 -11.45 5.64 -14.51
C THR A 144 -10.55 6.87 -14.67
N GLU A 145 -11.12 8.07 -14.48
CA GLU A 145 -10.36 9.33 -14.55
C GLU A 145 -9.35 9.44 -13.40
N ALA A 146 -9.72 8.98 -12.20
CA ALA A 146 -8.81 8.92 -11.07
C ALA A 146 -7.60 8.01 -11.34
N GLY A 147 -7.82 6.85 -12.00
CA GLY A 147 -6.75 5.97 -12.46
C GLY A 147 -5.84 6.64 -13.49
N ALA A 148 -6.42 7.36 -14.46
CA ALA A 148 -5.66 8.12 -15.45
C ALA A 148 -4.85 9.25 -14.81
N ALA A 149 -5.44 9.99 -13.86
CA ALA A 149 -4.75 11.05 -13.10
C ALA A 149 -3.57 10.49 -12.29
N ALA A 150 -3.75 9.34 -11.63
CA ALA A 150 -2.69 8.64 -10.91
C ALA A 150 -1.55 8.21 -11.85
N ALA A 151 -1.87 7.66 -13.02
CA ALA A 151 -0.88 7.29 -14.03
C ALA A 151 -0.09 8.52 -14.53
N CYS A 152 -0.78 9.60 -14.86
CA CYS A 152 -0.15 10.86 -15.28
C CYS A 152 0.76 11.43 -14.18
N TYR A 153 0.30 11.40 -12.92
CA TYR A 153 1.10 11.83 -11.77
C TYR A 153 2.38 10.99 -11.63
N ALA A 154 2.25 9.66 -11.66
CA ALA A 154 3.38 8.74 -11.53
C ALA A 154 4.39 8.91 -12.67
N LEU A 155 3.92 9.04 -13.92
CA LEU A 155 4.75 9.30 -15.08
C LEU A 155 5.47 10.66 -14.97
N GLY A 156 4.74 11.71 -14.62
CA GLY A 156 5.29 13.05 -14.40
C GLY A 156 6.38 13.04 -13.33
N TYR A 157 6.11 12.47 -12.18
CA TYR A 157 7.08 12.33 -11.10
C TYR A 157 8.32 11.55 -11.55
N GLY A 158 8.13 10.42 -12.25
CA GLY A 158 9.22 9.60 -12.77
C GLY A 158 10.12 10.35 -13.75
N VAL A 159 9.52 11.10 -14.69
CA VAL A 159 10.27 11.87 -15.70
C VAL A 159 11.00 13.05 -15.09
N PHE A 160 10.39 13.80 -14.18
CA PHE A 160 10.98 15.02 -13.63
C PHE A 160 12.01 14.76 -12.53
N PHE A 161 11.76 13.79 -11.64
CA PHE A 161 12.56 13.55 -10.44
C PHE A 161 13.46 12.31 -10.51
N LYS A 162 13.10 11.28 -11.30
CA LYS A 162 13.80 9.98 -11.33
C LYS A 162 14.30 9.59 -12.74
N ARG A 163 14.57 10.55 -13.61
CA ARG A 163 14.87 10.35 -15.06
C ARG A 163 15.65 9.08 -15.43
N GLY A 164 16.80 8.85 -14.82
CA GLY A 164 17.68 7.73 -15.21
C GLY A 164 17.17 6.35 -14.75
N ALA A 165 16.63 6.25 -13.56
CA ALA A 165 16.04 5.04 -13.03
C ALA A 165 14.67 4.74 -13.66
N PHE A 166 13.87 5.79 -13.88
CA PHE A 166 12.53 5.70 -14.45
C PHE A 166 12.52 5.07 -15.84
N LEU A 167 13.40 5.54 -16.76
CA LEU A 167 13.46 5.01 -18.12
C LEU A 167 13.83 3.52 -18.17
N LYS A 168 14.68 3.05 -17.24
CA LYS A 168 15.04 1.62 -17.14
C LYS A 168 13.88 0.76 -16.64
N GLU A 169 13.07 1.30 -15.73
CA GLU A 169 11.96 0.58 -15.10
C GLU A 169 10.64 0.71 -15.89
N LEU A 170 10.53 1.67 -16.80
CA LEU A 170 9.30 1.94 -17.54
C LEU A 170 8.81 0.74 -18.34
N LEU A 171 9.68 0.14 -19.16
CA LEU A 171 9.32 -0.99 -20.02
C LEU A 171 8.98 -2.25 -19.22
N PRO A 172 9.78 -2.68 -18.20
CA PRO A 172 9.40 -3.79 -17.34
C PRO A 172 8.10 -3.56 -16.59
N THR A 173 7.87 -2.35 -16.08
CA THR A 173 6.64 -1.99 -15.35
C THR A 173 5.44 -2.04 -16.27
N THR A 174 5.54 -1.47 -17.48
CA THR A 174 4.46 -1.51 -18.47
C THR A 174 4.10 -2.95 -18.83
N ARG A 175 5.08 -3.81 -19.08
CA ARG A 175 4.83 -5.23 -19.36
C ARG A 175 4.10 -5.93 -18.21
N ARG A 176 4.51 -5.69 -16.96
CA ARG A 176 3.84 -6.26 -15.78
C ARG A 176 2.39 -5.78 -15.67
N THR A 177 2.16 -4.49 -15.89
CA THR A 177 0.81 -3.90 -15.88
C THR A 177 -0.06 -4.53 -16.97
N MET A 178 0.43 -4.64 -18.21
CA MET A 178 -0.29 -5.28 -19.31
C MET A 178 -0.65 -6.74 -19.00
N ASN A 179 0.29 -7.51 -18.43
CA ASN A 179 0.01 -8.88 -18.04
C ASN A 179 -1.05 -8.99 -16.95
N LEU A 180 -0.99 -8.14 -15.92
CA LEU A 180 -2.00 -8.10 -14.86
C LEU A 180 -3.37 -7.71 -15.42
N THR A 181 -3.42 -6.70 -16.29
CA THR A 181 -4.65 -6.28 -16.96
C THR A 181 -5.23 -7.41 -17.81
N ALA A 182 -4.39 -8.10 -18.59
CA ALA A 182 -4.84 -9.23 -19.41
C ALA A 182 -5.41 -10.37 -18.55
N VAL A 183 -4.79 -10.70 -17.41
CA VAL A 183 -5.32 -11.71 -16.47
C VAL A 183 -6.67 -11.29 -15.91
N VAL A 184 -6.81 -10.02 -15.52
CA VAL A 184 -8.08 -9.49 -15.01
C VAL A 184 -9.18 -9.58 -16.07
N PHE A 185 -8.90 -9.16 -17.30
CA PHE A 185 -9.88 -9.25 -18.40
C PHE A 185 -10.22 -10.69 -18.81
N PHE A 186 -9.30 -11.63 -18.58
CA PHE A 186 -9.57 -13.05 -18.83
C PHE A 186 -10.48 -13.68 -17.76
N LEU A 187 -10.46 -13.13 -16.53
CA LEU A 187 -11.26 -13.62 -15.41
C LEU A 187 -12.66 -12.99 -15.33
N LEU A 188 -12.89 -11.85 -16.00
CA LEU A 188 -14.18 -11.15 -16.12
C LEU A 188 -14.99 -11.72 -17.29
#